data_e0aeb40f845254562dbc01567131263d
#
_entry.id   e0aeb40f845254562dbc01567131263d
#
_cell.length_a   1.000
_cell.length_b   1.000
_cell.length_c   1.000
_cell.angle_alpha   90.00
_cell.angle_beta   90.00
_cell.angle_gamma   90.00
#
_symmetry.space_group_name_H-M   'P 1'
#
loop_
_entity.id
_entity.type
_entity.pdbx_description
1 polymer ?
#
loop_
_entity_poly.entity_id
_entity_poly.type
_entity_poly.pdbx_seq_one_letter_code
_entity_poly.pdbx_strand_id
1 'polypeptide(L)'
;MFTALVQAEIPGDDGVPRRLTDLEATAFGNLLVSAGTETVARLLGWASVVLDDNPDQRAELAADHSLIPNAVEELLRFEAPSPVQGRWTSREVEMHGTTIPADSKVLMITGSAGRDERRYPDADRFDIHRELGTHVSFGFGIHFCLGAALARLEGRIALEETLARFPEWQVDRQRAERLHTSTVRGWKSVPVTVG
;
A
#
# COMPACT_ATOMS: atom_id res chain seq x y z
N MET A 1 -17.44 6.99 -13.81
CA MET A 1 -16.63 7.62 -12.73
C MET A 1 -16.51 9.13 -12.94
N PHE A 2 -15.86 9.65 -13.99
CA PHE A 2 -15.68 11.10 -14.19
C PHE A 2 -17.00 11.88 -14.25
N THR A 3 -18.04 11.38 -14.95
CA THR A 3 -19.35 12.01 -14.97
C THR A 3 -19.94 12.16 -13.56
N ALA A 4 -19.82 11.11 -12.72
CA ALA A 4 -20.29 11.17 -11.35
C ALA A 4 -19.49 12.19 -10.52
N LEU A 5 -18.18 12.31 -10.75
CA LEU A 5 -17.33 13.29 -10.06
C LEU A 5 -17.74 14.73 -10.37
N VAL A 6 -17.95 15.05 -11.66
CA VAL A 6 -18.35 16.44 -12.10
C VAL A 6 -19.78 16.78 -11.66
N GLN A 7 -20.63 15.78 -11.44
CA GLN A 7 -22.02 15.98 -11.03
C GLN A 7 -22.21 15.93 -9.51
N ALA A 8 -21.20 15.46 -8.76
CA ALA A 8 -21.29 15.36 -7.31
C ALA A 8 -21.41 16.74 -6.66
N GLU A 9 -22.30 16.83 -5.69
CA GLU A 9 -22.41 17.98 -4.81
C GLU A 9 -21.61 17.72 -3.52
N ILE A 10 -20.81 18.69 -3.14
CA ILE A 10 -20.02 18.67 -1.90
C ILE A 10 -20.39 19.87 -1.03
N PRO A 11 -20.21 19.79 0.30
CA PRO A 11 -20.37 20.96 1.15
C PRO A 11 -19.38 22.06 0.76
N GLY A 12 -19.85 23.27 0.56
CA GLY A 12 -18.98 24.44 0.44
C GLY A 12 -18.48 24.91 1.81
N ASP A 13 -17.53 25.82 1.82
CA ASP A 13 -16.95 26.40 3.06
C ASP A 13 -17.98 27.17 3.89
N ASP A 14 -19.02 27.65 3.24
CA ASP A 14 -20.19 28.32 3.84
C ASP A 14 -21.31 27.33 4.21
N GLY A 15 -21.12 26.03 4.01
CA GLY A 15 -22.10 24.98 4.23
C GLY A 15 -23.16 24.83 3.12
N VAL A 16 -23.09 25.65 2.06
CA VAL A 16 -23.98 25.54 0.90
C VAL A 16 -23.43 24.47 -0.06
N PRO A 17 -24.28 23.51 -0.51
CA PRO A 17 -23.83 22.53 -1.49
C PRO A 17 -23.33 23.18 -2.77
N ARG A 18 -22.17 22.75 -3.25
CA ARG A 18 -21.59 23.17 -4.53
C ARG A 18 -21.05 21.98 -5.31
N ARG A 19 -20.88 22.15 -6.60
CA ARG A 19 -20.15 21.17 -7.42
C ARG A 19 -18.65 21.46 -7.38
N LEU A 20 -17.87 20.45 -7.71
CA LEU A 20 -16.44 20.64 -7.96
C LEU A 20 -16.26 21.57 -9.16
N THR A 21 -15.31 22.48 -9.05
CA THR A 21 -14.79 23.23 -10.21
C THR A 21 -14.08 22.27 -11.16
N ASP A 22 -13.88 22.66 -12.43
CA ASP A 22 -13.14 21.85 -13.40
C ASP A 22 -11.70 21.57 -12.94
N LEU A 23 -11.08 22.51 -12.24
CA LEU A 23 -9.74 22.36 -11.68
C LEU A 23 -9.73 21.31 -10.56
N GLU A 24 -10.68 21.38 -9.64
CA GLU A 24 -10.81 20.39 -8.54
C GLU A 24 -11.10 18.98 -9.08
N ALA A 25 -12.02 18.87 -10.05
CA ALA A 25 -12.36 17.60 -10.68
C ALA A 25 -11.17 17.00 -11.44
N THR A 26 -10.41 17.85 -12.15
CA THR A 26 -9.20 17.42 -12.87
C THR A 26 -8.10 16.99 -11.89
N ALA A 27 -7.86 17.78 -10.84
CA ALA A 27 -6.86 17.46 -9.82
C ALA A 27 -7.18 16.13 -9.10
N PHE A 28 -8.45 15.93 -8.76
CA PHE A 28 -8.88 14.67 -8.14
C PHE A 28 -8.77 13.47 -9.10
N GLY A 29 -9.12 13.66 -10.39
CA GLY A 29 -8.94 12.63 -11.41
C GLY A 29 -7.46 12.23 -11.58
N ASN A 30 -6.56 13.19 -11.63
CA ASN A 30 -5.12 12.94 -11.69
C ASN A 30 -4.61 12.23 -10.43
N LEU A 31 -5.11 12.60 -9.25
CA LEU A 31 -4.78 11.91 -8.00
C LEU A 31 -5.20 10.44 -8.05
N LEU A 32 -6.42 10.14 -8.49
CA LEU A 32 -6.92 8.76 -8.59
C LEU A 32 -6.06 7.90 -9.51
N VAL A 33 -5.70 8.42 -10.68
CA VAL A 33 -4.85 7.70 -11.63
C VAL A 33 -3.45 7.47 -11.06
N SER A 34 -2.82 8.51 -10.54
CA SER A 34 -1.46 8.43 -10.01
C SER A 34 -1.36 7.52 -8.78
N ALA A 35 -2.26 7.70 -7.80
CA ALA A 35 -2.23 6.91 -6.58
C ALA A 35 -2.63 5.45 -6.79
N GLY A 36 -3.56 5.18 -7.72
CA GLY A 36 -4.10 3.84 -7.95
C GLY A 36 -3.16 2.92 -8.72
N THR A 37 -2.47 3.43 -9.73
CA THR A 37 -1.70 2.56 -10.63
C THR A 37 -0.34 2.16 -10.04
N GLU A 38 0.38 3.09 -9.44
CA GLU A 38 1.76 2.86 -9.04
C GLU A 38 1.88 1.98 -7.78
N THR A 39 1.04 2.21 -6.78
CA THR A 39 1.13 1.52 -5.48
C THR A 39 0.81 0.03 -5.58
N VAL A 40 -0.22 -0.35 -6.34
CA VAL A 40 -0.58 -1.76 -6.55
C VAL A 40 0.49 -2.48 -7.38
N ALA A 41 1.06 -1.82 -8.40
CA ALA A 41 2.19 -2.40 -9.13
C ALA A 41 3.40 -2.68 -8.21
N ARG A 42 3.66 -1.82 -7.20
CA ARG A 42 4.71 -2.08 -6.19
C ARG A 42 4.34 -3.24 -5.28
N LEU A 43 3.08 -3.34 -4.85
CA LEU A 43 2.60 -4.48 -4.07
C LEU A 43 2.82 -5.81 -4.80
N LEU A 44 2.45 -5.89 -6.07
CA LEU A 44 2.60 -7.11 -6.87
C LEU A 44 4.07 -7.46 -7.14
N GLY A 45 4.92 -6.46 -7.38
CA GLY A 45 6.36 -6.67 -7.49
C GLY A 45 6.98 -7.19 -6.19
N TRP A 46 6.52 -6.70 -5.03
CA TRP A 46 6.92 -7.24 -3.73
C TRP A 46 6.38 -8.64 -3.50
N ALA A 47 5.13 -8.91 -3.86
CA ALA A 47 4.54 -10.24 -3.75
C ALA A 47 5.37 -11.29 -4.50
N SER A 48 5.81 -10.97 -5.74
CA SER A 48 6.64 -11.87 -6.53
C SER A 48 7.95 -12.21 -5.81
N VAL A 49 8.59 -11.23 -5.19
CA VAL A 49 9.87 -11.37 -4.50
C VAL A 49 9.71 -12.08 -3.16
N VAL A 50 8.74 -11.66 -2.35
CA VAL A 50 8.52 -12.21 -1.00
C VAL A 50 8.05 -13.66 -1.06
N LEU A 51 7.19 -14.02 -2.02
CA LEU A 51 6.73 -15.39 -2.19
C LEU A 51 7.79 -16.30 -2.83
N ASP A 52 8.75 -15.74 -3.58
CA ASP A 52 9.94 -16.48 -4.03
C ASP A 52 10.89 -16.78 -2.85
N ASP A 53 11.03 -15.85 -1.91
CA ASP A 53 11.81 -16.06 -0.67
C ASP A 53 11.12 -17.00 0.34
N ASN A 54 9.81 -17.25 0.18
CA ASN A 54 9.01 -18.08 1.06
C ASN A 54 8.23 -19.16 0.28
N PRO A 55 8.93 -20.10 -0.38
CA PRO A 55 8.33 -21.07 -1.30
C PRO A 55 7.30 -21.99 -0.63
N ASP A 56 7.49 -22.33 0.66
CA ASP A 56 6.55 -23.15 1.41
C ASP A 56 5.20 -22.44 1.58
N GLN A 57 5.22 -21.17 1.96
CA GLN A 57 4.01 -20.35 2.09
C GLN A 57 3.35 -20.08 0.73
N ARG A 58 4.15 -19.90 -0.33
CA ARG A 58 3.62 -19.81 -1.70
C ARG A 58 2.89 -21.08 -2.10
N ALA A 59 3.47 -22.25 -1.84
CA ALA A 59 2.84 -23.55 -2.14
C ALA A 59 1.52 -23.73 -1.36
N GLU A 60 1.48 -23.27 -0.10
CA GLU A 60 0.28 -23.29 0.71
C GLU A 60 -0.82 -22.37 0.13
N LEU A 61 -0.48 -21.16 -0.31
CA LEU A 61 -1.41 -20.25 -0.99
C LEU A 61 -1.92 -20.83 -2.32
N ALA A 62 -1.08 -21.55 -3.07
CA ALA A 62 -1.49 -22.23 -4.30
C ALA A 62 -2.45 -23.39 -4.05
N ALA A 63 -2.29 -24.07 -2.91
CA ALA A 63 -3.17 -25.18 -2.50
C ALA A 63 -4.49 -24.70 -1.87
N ASP A 64 -4.47 -23.56 -1.17
CA ASP A 64 -5.64 -22.98 -0.50
C ASP A 64 -5.72 -21.45 -0.72
N HIS A 65 -6.49 -21.07 -1.73
CA HIS A 65 -6.72 -19.67 -2.07
C HIS A 65 -7.50 -18.89 -0.98
N SER A 66 -8.12 -19.56 -0.02
CA SER A 66 -8.81 -18.88 1.09
C SER A 66 -7.84 -18.09 2.00
N LEU A 67 -6.56 -18.42 1.97
CA LEU A 67 -5.49 -17.74 2.70
C LEU A 67 -5.01 -16.44 2.02
N ILE A 68 -5.30 -16.25 0.73
CA ILE A 68 -4.81 -15.10 -0.05
C ILE A 68 -5.23 -13.75 0.53
N PRO A 69 -6.46 -13.53 1.02
CA PRO A 69 -6.81 -12.25 1.63
C PRO A 69 -5.90 -11.86 2.79
N ASN A 70 -5.56 -12.80 3.69
CA ASN A 70 -4.63 -12.53 4.80
C ASN A 70 -3.19 -12.33 4.32
N ALA A 71 -2.76 -13.08 3.32
CA ALA A 71 -1.44 -12.91 2.70
C ALA A 71 -1.27 -11.51 2.06
N VAL A 72 -2.33 -10.95 1.47
CA VAL A 72 -2.31 -9.57 0.94
C VAL A 72 -2.13 -8.55 2.06
N GLU A 73 -2.82 -8.71 3.19
CA GLU A 73 -2.63 -7.82 4.35
C GLU A 73 -1.20 -7.95 4.92
N GLU A 74 -0.67 -9.18 5.01
CA GLU A 74 0.70 -9.41 5.46
C GLU A 74 1.74 -8.83 4.50
N LEU A 75 1.54 -8.94 3.20
CA LEU A 75 2.39 -8.28 2.19
C LEU A 75 2.39 -6.76 2.37
N LEU A 76 1.22 -6.17 2.59
CA LEU A 76 1.07 -4.73 2.83
C LEU A 76 1.78 -4.28 4.12
N ARG A 77 1.70 -5.09 5.19
CA ARG A 77 2.44 -4.84 6.43
C ARG A 77 3.94 -4.97 6.21
N PHE A 78 4.36 -6.08 5.61
CA PHE A 78 5.77 -6.50 5.48
C PHE A 78 6.54 -5.62 4.51
N GLU A 79 5.96 -5.28 3.36
CA GLU A 79 6.55 -4.46 2.31
C GLU A 79 5.58 -3.37 1.83
N ALA A 80 5.32 -2.39 2.73
CA ALA A 80 4.42 -1.29 2.40
C ALA A 80 4.84 -0.55 1.13
N PRO A 81 3.99 -0.48 0.09
CA PRO A 81 4.31 0.23 -1.16
C PRO A 81 4.59 1.72 -0.99
N SER A 82 3.94 2.36 0.00
CA SER A 82 4.13 3.77 0.35
C SER A 82 4.58 3.88 1.81
N PRO A 83 5.89 3.69 2.09
CA PRO A 83 6.40 3.51 3.45
C PRO A 83 6.60 4.82 4.23
N VAL A 84 6.46 5.97 3.57
CA VAL A 84 6.72 7.29 4.17
C VAL A 84 5.59 8.25 3.82
N GLN A 85 5.06 8.93 4.84
CA GLN A 85 4.01 9.94 4.69
C GLN A 85 4.49 11.28 5.27
N GLY A 86 4.44 12.33 4.47
CA GLY A 86 4.77 13.69 4.91
C GLY A 86 3.58 14.39 5.57
N ARG A 87 3.89 15.20 6.58
CA ARG A 87 2.96 16.14 7.20
C ARG A 87 3.64 17.48 7.41
N TRP A 88 2.82 18.51 7.54
CA TRP A 88 3.24 19.84 7.92
C TRP A 88 2.50 20.23 9.19
N THR A 89 3.23 20.69 10.22
CA THR A 89 2.61 21.12 11.47
C THR A 89 2.05 22.55 11.32
N SER A 90 0.75 22.72 11.49
CA SER A 90 0.11 24.04 11.49
C SER A 90 0.24 24.78 12.83
N ARG A 91 0.68 24.07 13.86
CA ARG A 91 0.94 24.56 15.21
C ARG A 91 2.01 23.72 15.88
N GLU A 92 2.54 24.19 16.99
CA GLU A 92 3.42 23.41 17.83
C GLU A 92 2.70 22.13 18.34
N VAL A 93 3.42 21.01 18.37
CA VAL A 93 2.93 19.70 18.79
C VAL A 93 3.94 19.06 19.74
N GLU A 94 3.47 18.67 20.91
CA GLU A 94 4.24 17.83 21.84
C GLU A 94 4.06 16.36 21.50
N MET A 95 5.16 15.63 21.32
CA MET A 95 5.13 14.20 21.00
C MET A 95 6.28 13.47 21.69
N HIS A 96 5.96 12.51 22.55
CA HIS A 96 6.94 11.70 23.30
C HIS A 96 8.03 12.53 24.01
N GLY A 97 7.64 13.64 24.63
CA GLY A 97 8.55 14.54 25.34
C GLY A 97 9.40 15.43 24.44
N THR A 98 9.09 15.46 23.13
CA THR A 98 9.75 16.34 22.16
C THR A 98 8.76 17.33 21.59
N THR A 99 9.09 18.60 21.65
CA THR A 99 8.30 19.68 21.05
C THR A 99 8.67 19.82 19.57
N ILE A 100 7.69 19.65 18.70
CA ILE A 100 7.80 19.89 17.25
C ILE A 100 7.24 21.29 16.99
N PRO A 101 8.04 22.26 16.54
CA PRO A 101 7.56 23.62 16.28
C PRO A 101 6.47 23.65 15.21
N ALA A 102 5.66 24.72 15.18
CA ALA A 102 4.84 25.05 14.05
C ALA A 102 5.70 25.16 12.77
N ASP A 103 5.07 25.01 11.62
CA ASP A 103 5.73 25.08 10.29
C ASP A 103 6.89 24.07 10.08
N SER A 104 6.85 22.95 10.80
CA SER A 104 7.83 21.86 10.64
C SER A 104 7.34 20.78 9.69
N LYS A 105 8.28 20.20 8.92
CA LYS A 105 8.05 18.98 8.13
C LYS A 105 8.23 17.76 9.02
N VAL A 106 7.23 16.90 9.07
CA VAL A 106 7.26 15.63 9.81
C VAL A 106 7.10 14.47 8.82
N LEU A 107 8.01 13.51 8.88
CA LEU A 107 7.92 12.29 8.09
C LEU A 107 7.47 11.14 9.01
N MET A 108 6.33 10.56 8.70
CA MET A 108 5.84 9.34 9.35
C MET A 108 6.31 8.14 8.56
N ILE A 109 7.14 7.31 9.19
CA ILE A 109 7.72 6.11 8.56
C ILE A 109 6.78 4.93 8.76
N THR A 110 5.71 4.87 7.98
CA THR A 110 4.66 3.83 8.08
C THR A 110 5.21 2.43 7.79
N GLY A 111 6.22 2.32 6.93
CA GLY A 111 6.91 1.06 6.68
C GLY A 111 7.65 0.53 7.91
N SER A 112 8.23 1.41 8.74
CA SER A 112 8.83 1.01 10.02
C SER A 112 7.78 0.55 11.02
N ALA A 113 6.59 1.18 11.04
CA ALA A 113 5.51 0.76 11.92
C ALA A 113 5.02 -0.68 11.59
N GLY A 114 5.09 -1.10 10.33
CA GLY A 114 4.82 -2.48 9.92
C GLY A 114 5.85 -3.50 10.43
N ARG A 115 7.03 -3.04 10.85
CA ARG A 115 8.14 -3.86 11.38
C ARG A 115 8.38 -3.65 12.88
N ASP A 116 7.45 -3.04 13.59
CA ASP A 116 7.57 -2.78 15.02
C ASP A 116 7.27 -4.05 15.84
N GLU A 117 8.29 -4.63 16.47
CA GLU A 117 8.18 -5.85 17.29
C GLU A 117 7.30 -5.65 18.53
N ARG A 118 7.10 -4.41 18.98
CA ARG A 118 6.15 -4.11 20.08
C ARG A 118 4.71 -4.37 19.67
N ARG A 119 4.44 -4.35 18.36
CA ARG A 119 3.11 -4.58 17.79
C ARG A 119 2.99 -5.93 17.10
N TYR A 120 4.04 -6.39 16.45
CA TYR A 120 4.07 -7.62 15.66
C TYR A 120 5.25 -8.50 16.13
N PRO A 121 5.02 -9.54 16.92
CA PRO A 121 6.07 -10.50 17.27
C PRO A 121 6.73 -11.06 15.99
N ASP A 122 8.05 -11.18 16.00
CA ASP A 122 8.84 -11.60 14.82
C ASP A 122 8.51 -10.74 13.58
N ALA A 123 8.49 -9.41 13.74
CA ALA A 123 8.02 -8.46 12.73
C ALA A 123 8.76 -8.57 11.38
N ASP A 124 10.02 -9.03 11.40
CA ASP A 124 10.84 -9.23 10.20
C ASP A 124 10.61 -10.59 9.52
N ARG A 125 9.76 -11.43 10.06
CA ARG A 125 9.32 -12.67 9.42
C ARG A 125 8.03 -12.42 8.64
N PHE A 126 7.99 -12.83 7.38
CA PHE A 126 6.77 -12.93 6.59
C PHE A 126 5.96 -14.14 7.04
N ASP A 127 4.66 -14.00 7.28
CA ASP A 127 3.82 -15.06 7.80
C ASP A 127 2.37 -14.87 7.36
N ILE A 128 1.92 -15.71 6.41
CA ILE A 128 0.55 -15.65 5.85
C ILE A 128 -0.54 -15.99 6.87
N HIS A 129 -0.16 -16.56 8.02
CA HIS A 129 -1.08 -16.89 9.13
C HIS A 129 -1.05 -15.86 10.26
N ARG A 130 -0.27 -14.78 10.10
CA ARG A 130 -0.18 -13.75 11.13
C ARG A 130 -1.55 -13.14 11.43
N GLU A 131 -1.90 -13.06 12.70
CA GLU A 131 -3.04 -12.29 13.20
C GLU A 131 -2.69 -10.79 13.19
N LEU A 132 -3.00 -10.11 12.08
CA LEU A 132 -2.52 -8.75 11.84
C LEU A 132 -3.27 -7.70 12.64
N GLY A 133 -4.57 -7.85 12.81
CA GLY A 133 -5.41 -6.75 13.26
C GLY A 133 -5.31 -5.56 12.30
N THR A 134 -5.26 -4.35 12.83
CA THR A 134 -5.14 -3.14 12.01
C THR A 134 -3.67 -2.78 11.81
N HIS A 135 -3.22 -2.66 10.57
CA HIS A 135 -1.93 -2.07 10.19
C HIS A 135 -2.12 -0.68 9.58
N VAL A 136 -1.03 0.09 9.49
CA VAL A 136 -1.08 1.50 9.04
C VAL A 136 -0.57 1.71 7.60
N SER A 137 -0.44 0.66 6.81
CA SER A 137 0.05 0.76 5.42
C SER A 137 -0.92 1.54 4.52
N PHE A 138 -2.20 1.56 4.86
CA PHE A 138 -3.21 2.41 4.24
C PHE A 138 -3.43 3.76 4.96
N GLY A 139 -2.59 4.10 5.93
CA GLY A 139 -2.75 5.29 6.75
C GLY A 139 -3.81 5.13 7.83
N PHE A 140 -4.23 6.27 8.41
CA PHE A 140 -5.22 6.32 9.49
C PHE A 140 -5.99 7.66 9.49
N GLY A 141 -7.21 7.65 10.03
CA GLY A 141 -8.06 8.84 10.18
C GLY A 141 -8.54 9.41 8.85
N ILE A 142 -8.62 10.73 8.73
CA ILE A 142 -9.15 11.41 7.53
C ILE A 142 -8.32 11.18 6.26
N HIS A 143 -7.08 10.72 6.42
CA HIS A 143 -6.19 10.35 5.32
C HIS A 143 -6.14 8.85 5.05
N PHE A 144 -7.03 8.06 5.63
CA PHE A 144 -7.12 6.63 5.29
C PHE A 144 -7.29 6.47 3.77
N CYS A 145 -6.56 5.53 3.19
CA CYS A 145 -6.51 5.34 1.74
C CYS A 145 -7.90 5.13 1.14
N LEU A 146 -8.30 6.02 0.23
CA LEU A 146 -9.58 5.94 -0.46
C LEU A 146 -9.70 4.64 -1.28
N GLY A 147 -8.58 4.17 -1.87
CA GLY A 147 -8.51 2.97 -2.70
C GLY A 147 -8.25 1.68 -1.92
N ALA A 148 -8.28 1.66 -0.59
CA ALA A 148 -7.90 0.50 0.21
C ALA A 148 -8.69 -0.78 -0.13
N ALA A 149 -9.99 -0.66 -0.38
CA ALA A 149 -10.82 -1.81 -0.79
C ALA A 149 -10.46 -2.31 -2.19
N LEU A 150 -10.20 -1.39 -3.13
CA LEU A 150 -9.80 -1.73 -4.50
C LEU A 150 -8.41 -2.37 -4.52
N ALA A 151 -7.44 -1.80 -3.81
CA ALA A 151 -6.09 -2.36 -3.74
C ALA A 151 -6.05 -3.79 -3.17
N ARG A 152 -6.88 -4.08 -2.16
CA ARG A 152 -7.06 -5.43 -1.62
C ARG A 152 -7.65 -6.37 -2.65
N LEU A 153 -8.67 -5.92 -3.38
CA LEU A 153 -9.32 -6.70 -4.43
C LEU A 153 -8.34 -7.01 -5.57
N GLU A 154 -7.60 -6.00 -6.04
CA GLU A 154 -6.59 -6.17 -7.09
C GLU A 154 -5.47 -7.11 -6.64
N GLY A 155 -4.93 -6.94 -5.42
CA GLY A 155 -3.92 -7.81 -4.85
C GLY A 155 -4.39 -9.26 -4.75
N ARG A 156 -5.62 -9.47 -4.26
CA ARG A 156 -6.23 -10.80 -4.15
C ARG A 156 -6.37 -11.46 -5.51
N ILE A 157 -7.05 -10.81 -6.46
CA ILE A 157 -7.29 -11.38 -7.80
C ILE A 157 -5.98 -11.66 -8.51
N ALA A 158 -5.00 -10.74 -8.43
CA ALA A 158 -3.70 -10.95 -9.06
C ALA A 158 -2.98 -12.18 -8.50
N LEU A 159 -3.02 -12.40 -7.19
CA LEU A 159 -2.41 -13.59 -6.58
C LEU A 159 -3.20 -14.87 -6.93
N GLU A 160 -4.54 -14.86 -6.85
CA GLU A 160 -5.39 -16.00 -7.24
C GLU A 160 -5.09 -16.44 -8.68
N GLU A 161 -5.08 -15.48 -9.62
CA GLU A 161 -4.86 -15.76 -11.04
C GLU A 161 -3.40 -16.17 -11.34
N THR A 162 -2.44 -15.60 -10.62
CA THR A 162 -1.02 -15.95 -10.80
C THR A 162 -0.75 -17.35 -10.27
N LEU A 163 -1.18 -17.67 -9.05
CA LEU A 163 -0.94 -18.98 -8.43
C LEU A 163 -1.68 -20.12 -9.13
N ALA A 164 -2.87 -19.85 -9.67
CA ALA A 164 -3.61 -20.83 -10.46
C ALA A 164 -2.90 -21.23 -11.77
N ARG A 165 -2.13 -20.31 -12.37
CA ARG A 165 -1.43 -20.56 -13.64
C ARG A 165 0.04 -20.90 -13.48
N PHE A 166 0.67 -20.29 -12.48
CA PHE A 166 2.10 -20.36 -12.23
C PHE A 166 2.32 -20.54 -10.71
N PRO A 167 2.07 -21.75 -10.17
CA PRO A 167 2.23 -22.00 -8.74
C PRO A 167 3.69 -21.91 -8.27
N GLU A 168 4.62 -22.02 -9.21
CA GLU A 168 6.05 -21.95 -8.95
C GLU A 168 6.73 -20.95 -9.87
N TRP A 169 7.62 -20.15 -9.30
CA TRP A 169 8.51 -19.26 -10.04
C TRP A 169 9.80 -19.01 -9.28
N GLN A 170 10.79 -18.53 -9.99
CA GLN A 170 12.05 -18.02 -9.45
C GLN A 170 12.29 -16.60 -9.95
N VAL A 171 12.67 -15.71 -9.04
CA VAL A 171 13.03 -14.32 -9.38
C VAL A 171 14.50 -14.26 -9.80
N ASP A 172 14.78 -13.70 -10.97
CA ASP A 172 16.12 -13.37 -11.40
C ASP A 172 16.61 -12.11 -10.65
N ARG A 173 17.27 -12.32 -9.50
CA ARG A 173 17.74 -11.25 -8.63
C ARG A 173 18.82 -10.37 -9.27
N GLN A 174 19.56 -10.91 -10.25
CA GLN A 174 20.63 -10.16 -10.94
C GLN A 174 20.05 -9.16 -11.94
N ARG A 175 18.89 -9.45 -12.51
CA ARG A 175 18.19 -8.59 -13.48
C ARG A 175 17.04 -7.79 -12.87
N ALA A 176 16.70 -8.04 -11.61
CA ALA A 176 15.69 -7.27 -10.91
C ALA A 176 16.18 -5.84 -10.63
N GLU A 177 15.37 -4.85 -10.99
CA GLU A 177 15.70 -3.43 -10.83
C GLU A 177 14.84 -2.78 -9.74
N ARG A 178 15.50 -2.16 -8.75
CA ARG A 178 14.81 -1.34 -7.74
C ARG A 178 14.31 -0.04 -8.33
N LEU A 179 13.13 0.37 -7.86
CA LEU A 179 12.61 1.71 -8.12
C LEU A 179 13.19 2.69 -7.09
N HIS A 180 13.70 3.82 -7.56
CA HIS A 180 14.25 4.89 -6.71
C HIS A 180 13.35 6.11 -6.78
N THR A 181 12.42 6.24 -5.83
CA THR A 181 11.55 7.42 -5.65
C THR A 181 11.48 7.81 -4.18
N SER A 182 10.95 9.00 -3.90
CA SER A 182 10.80 9.52 -2.55
C SER A 182 9.52 9.07 -1.84
N THR A 183 8.53 8.55 -2.58
CA THR A 183 7.16 8.33 -2.07
C THR A 183 6.74 6.88 -2.05
N VAL A 184 7.22 6.08 -3.01
CA VAL A 184 6.90 4.66 -3.11
C VAL A 184 8.17 3.81 -3.06
N ARG A 185 8.05 2.60 -2.56
CA ARG A 185 9.14 1.63 -2.44
C ARG A 185 8.74 0.34 -3.15
N GLY A 186 9.60 -0.14 -4.02
CA GLY A 186 9.33 -1.38 -4.74
C GLY A 186 10.31 -1.62 -5.86
N TRP A 187 9.83 -2.31 -6.86
CA TRP A 187 10.60 -2.75 -8.01
C TRP A 187 10.15 -2.04 -9.28
N LYS A 188 11.08 -1.65 -10.11
CA LYS A 188 10.82 -1.17 -11.47
C LYS A 188 10.57 -2.36 -12.39
N SER A 189 11.33 -3.44 -12.21
CA SER A 189 11.22 -4.69 -12.96
C SER A 189 11.59 -5.87 -12.07
N VAL A 190 10.82 -6.95 -12.16
CA VAL A 190 11.08 -8.23 -11.49
C VAL A 190 10.98 -9.35 -12.53
N PRO A 191 12.06 -9.69 -13.22
CA PRO A 191 12.06 -10.83 -14.14
C PRO A 191 11.88 -12.13 -13.36
N VAL A 192 10.98 -12.98 -13.83
CA VAL A 192 10.68 -14.28 -13.24
C VAL A 192 10.78 -15.38 -14.29
N THR A 193 11.20 -16.57 -13.86
CA THR A 193 11.10 -17.80 -14.63
C THR A 193 10.02 -18.64 -13.99
N VAL A 194 9.04 -19.08 -14.75
CA VAL A 194 7.96 -19.96 -14.31
C VAL A 194 8.29 -21.41 -14.67
N GLY A 195 7.92 -22.34 -13.82
CA GLY A 195 8.08 -23.79 -14.02
C GLY A 195 6.96 -24.41 -14.85
#